data_7be9d6ca6ddddf98bd4355ba18751caa
#
_entry.id   7be9d6ca6ddddf98bd4355ba18751caa
#
_cell.length_a   1.000
_cell.length_b   1.000
_cell.length_c   1.000
_cell.angle_alpha   90.00
_cell.angle_beta   90.00
_cell.angle_gamma   90.00
#
_symmetry.space_group_name_H-M   'P 1'
#
loop_
_entity.id
_entity.type
_entity.pdbx_description
1 polymer ?
#
loop_
_entity_poly.entity_id
_entity_poly.type
_entity_poly.pdbx_seq_one_letter_code
_entity_poly.pdbx_strand_id
1 'polypeptide(L)'
;MTSLARHLVGESARNHPLPDEEIVKRVLAGDTALFEVLMRRHNRRIYRVARAIVKDESEIEDVMQQTYVAAYTHLEQFAGAARFVTWLTKIAVNEALARVRQSARLVRIDPNVEHGEERMRELATEESNPERQAACRELGKLLELSIDTLSHEHRTVFVLREVEGLSTAETAECLGISEELVKVRLHRAKSRLREHVFARVGKAVTEAFEFHASRCDRVVAAVFEKIDPLDADV
;
A
#
# COMPACT_ATOMS: atom_id res chain seq x y z
N MET A 1 -8.61 -36.72 9.32
CA MET A 1 -7.39 -36.18 9.88
C MET A 1 -7.04 -34.89 9.09
N THR A 2 -7.10 -33.64 9.42
CA THR A 2 -7.16 -33.13 10.73
C THR A 2 -7.05 -31.62 10.71
N SER A 3 -8.09 -30.93 11.08
CA SER A 3 -8.14 -29.44 11.14
C SER A 3 -7.23 -28.86 12.24
N LEU A 4 -6.86 -29.64 13.26
CA LEU A 4 -6.05 -29.13 14.39
C LEU A 4 -4.54 -28.94 14.07
N ALA A 5 -3.98 -29.72 13.14
CA ALA A 5 -2.56 -29.58 12.77
C ALA A 5 -2.26 -28.31 11.96
N ARG A 6 -3.26 -27.73 11.29
CA ARG A 6 -3.10 -26.50 10.49
C ARG A 6 -2.96 -25.24 11.33
N HIS A 7 -3.46 -25.22 12.56
CA HIS A 7 -3.45 -24.01 13.40
C HIS A 7 -2.14 -23.75 14.15
N LEU A 8 -1.27 -24.72 14.27
CA LEU A 8 0.02 -24.59 14.98
C LEU A 8 1.13 -23.95 14.11
N VAL A 9 0.90 -23.79 12.81
CA VAL A 9 1.89 -23.23 11.87
C VAL A 9 1.84 -21.68 11.81
N GLY A 10 0.83 -21.05 12.37
CA GLY A 10 0.49 -19.65 12.14
C GLY A 10 1.59 -18.62 12.45
N GLU A 11 2.25 -18.69 13.60
CA GLU A 11 3.34 -17.77 13.99
C GLU A 11 4.71 -18.28 13.55
N SER A 12 4.94 -19.59 13.56
CA SER A 12 6.19 -20.20 13.09
C SER A 12 6.38 -20.11 11.58
N ALA A 13 5.31 -19.96 10.80
CA ALA A 13 5.40 -19.95 9.33
C ALA A 13 6.14 -18.72 8.78
N ARG A 14 5.96 -17.54 9.37
CA ARG A 14 6.65 -16.33 8.93
C ARG A 14 8.17 -16.39 9.14
N ASN A 15 8.59 -17.08 10.19
CA ASN A 15 10.00 -17.23 10.61
C ASN A 15 10.55 -18.63 10.30
N HIS A 16 9.90 -19.38 9.40
CA HIS A 16 10.37 -20.72 9.03
C HIS A 16 11.80 -20.62 8.45
N PRO A 17 12.75 -21.46 8.90
CA PRO A 17 14.17 -21.29 8.55
C PRO A 17 14.51 -21.60 7.10
N LEU A 18 13.64 -22.33 6.38
CA LEU A 18 13.90 -22.70 5.00
C LEU A 18 13.64 -21.52 4.03
N PRO A 19 14.50 -21.34 3.02
CA PRO A 19 14.24 -20.41 1.93
C PRO A 19 13.04 -20.87 1.07
N ASP A 20 12.41 -19.92 0.36
CA ASP A 20 11.21 -20.19 -0.44
C ASP A 20 11.44 -21.27 -1.49
N GLU A 21 12.59 -21.27 -2.14
CA GLU A 21 12.96 -22.21 -3.19
C GLU A 21 13.08 -23.65 -2.65
N GLU A 22 13.53 -23.80 -1.42
CA GLU A 22 13.59 -25.12 -0.77
C GLU A 22 12.20 -25.59 -0.34
N ILE A 23 11.34 -24.69 0.11
CA ILE A 23 9.94 -25.01 0.41
C ILE A 23 9.23 -25.45 -0.87
N VAL A 24 9.41 -24.74 -1.98
CA VAL A 24 8.85 -25.12 -3.28
C VAL A 24 9.25 -26.55 -3.66
N LYS A 25 10.54 -26.91 -3.55
CA LYS A 25 11.00 -28.27 -3.85
C LYS A 25 10.32 -29.32 -3.01
N ARG A 26 10.12 -29.08 -1.72
CA ARG A 26 9.45 -30.00 -0.83
C ARG A 26 7.95 -30.13 -1.13
N VAL A 27 7.29 -29.02 -1.45
CA VAL A 27 5.88 -29.03 -1.88
C VAL A 27 5.73 -29.89 -3.13
N LEU A 28 6.61 -29.71 -4.11
CA LEU A 28 6.64 -30.54 -5.33
C LEU A 28 6.96 -32.00 -5.07
N ALA A 29 7.74 -32.32 -4.01
CA ALA A 29 8.01 -33.67 -3.57
C ALA A 29 6.85 -34.31 -2.75
N GLY A 30 5.73 -33.60 -2.56
CA GLY A 30 4.51 -34.10 -1.92
C GLY A 30 4.23 -33.55 -0.52
N ASP A 31 5.11 -32.72 0.07
CA ASP A 31 4.83 -32.06 1.36
C ASP A 31 3.99 -30.79 1.14
N THR A 32 2.75 -30.99 0.73
CA THR A 32 1.82 -29.90 0.36
C THR A 32 1.50 -28.98 1.53
N ALA A 33 1.65 -29.45 2.79
CA ALA A 33 1.39 -28.62 3.98
C ALA A 33 2.35 -27.43 4.08
N LEU A 34 3.57 -27.54 3.56
CA LEU A 34 4.54 -26.45 3.54
C LEU A 34 4.12 -25.27 2.65
N PHE A 35 3.17 -25.44 1.73
CA PHE A 35 2.66 -24.34 0.93
C PHE A 35 2.00 -23.24 1.80
N GLU A 36 1.42 -23.61 2.94
CA GLU A 36 0.91 -22.64 3.93
C GLU A 36 2.00 -21.70 4.42
N VAL A 37 3.23 -22.15 4.54
CA VAL A 37 4.38 -21.30 4.93
C VAL A 37 4.60 -20.18 3.90
N LEU A 38 4.59 -20.51 2.61
CA LEU A 38 4.71 -19.53 1.52
C LEU A 38 3.55 -18.54 1.54
N MET A 39 2.32 -19.03 1.71
CA MET A 39 1.15 -18.15 1.80
C MET A 39 1.29 -17.14 2.94
N ARG A 40 1.54 -17.59 4.17
CA ARG A 40 1.65 -16.73 5.35
C ARG A 40 2.82 -15.75 5.27
N ARG A 41 3.93 -16.17 4.66
CA ARG A 41 5.12 -15.33 4.44
C ARG A 41 4.83 -14.19 3.46
N HIS A 42 4.06 -14.45 2.42
CA HIS A 42 3.84 -13.50 1.32
C HIS A 42 2.47 -12.82 1.34
N ASN A 43 1.52 -13.21 2.21
CA ASN A 43 0.17 -12.64 2.29
C ASN A 43 0.17 -11.12 2.32
N ARG A 44 1.00 -10.50 3.19
CA ARG A 44 1.07 -9.05 3.31
C ARG A 44 1.51 -8.36 2.01
N ARG A 45 2.43 -9.00 1.27
CA ARG A 45 2.91 -8.50 -0.02
C ARG A 45 1.82 -8.61 -1.07
N ILE A 46 1.22 -9.79 -1.19
CA ILE A 46 0.17 -10.05 -2.20
C ILE A 46 -1.04 -9.16 -1.97
N TYR A 47 -1.44 -8.96 -0.71
CA TYR A 47 -2.48 -8.00 -0.35
C TYR A 47 -2.16 -6.58 -0.85
N ARG A 48 -0.95 -6.04 -0.57
CA ARG A 48 -0.57 -4.70 -1.03
C ARG A 48 -0.54 -4.57 -2.54
N VAL A 49 -0.09 -5.60 -3.24
CA VAL A 49 -0.08 -5.64 -4.71
C VAL A 49 -1.51 -5.65 -5.26
N ALA A 50 -2.37 -6.52 -4.74
CA ALA A 50 -3.78 -6.58 -5.13
C ALA A 50 -4.49 -5.24 -4.85
N ARG A 51 -4.34 -4.69 -3.64
CA ARG A 51 -4.90 -3.40 -3.21
C ARG A 51 -4.42 -2.20 -4.07
N ALA A 52 -3.20 -2.27 -4.62
CA ALA A 52 -2.70 -1.24 -5.53
C ALA A 52 -3.46 -1.20 -6.86
N ILE A 53 -4.07 -2.30 -7.27
CA ILE A 53 -4.75 -2.47 -8.56
C ILE A 53 -6.27 -2.43 -8.38
N VAL A 54 -6.78 -3.20 -7.42
CA VAL A 54 -8.21 -3.34 -7.08
C VAL A 54 -8.53 -2.51 -5.85
N LYS A 55 -9.75 -1.96 -5.74
CA LYS A 55 -10.16 -1.12 -4.61
C LYS A 55 -11.09 -1.84 -3.64
N ASP A 56 -11.93 -2.71 -4.13
CA ASP A 56 -12.91 -3.44 -3.34
C ASP A 56 -12.23 -4.55 -2.51
N GLU A 57 -12.50 -4.58 -1.20
CA GLU A 57 -11.84 -5.50 -0.27
C GLU A 57 -12.21 -6.97 -0.55
N SER A 58 -13.46 -7.24 -0.94
CA SER A 58 -13.89 -8.59 -1.28
C SER A 58 -13.21 -9.09 -2.56
N GLU A 59 -13.05 -8.22 -3.55
CA GLU A 59 -12.32 -8.54 -4.76
C GLU A 59 -10.81 -8.72 -4.50
N ILE A 60 -10.22 -8.00 -3.52
CA ILE A 60 -8.83 -8.19 -3.12
C ILE A 60 -8.61 -9.59 -2.55
N GLU A 61 -9.50 -10.04 -1.65
CA GLU A 61 -9.43 -11.40 -1.10
C GLU A 61 -9.57 -12.46 -2.19
N ASP A 62 -10.48 -12.28 -3.13
CA ASP A 62 -10.65 -13.17 -4.29
C ASP A 62 -9.36 -13.23 -5.14
N VAL A 63 -8.76 -12.07 -5.44
CA VAL A 63 -7.48 -12.01 -6.17
C VAL A 63 -6.39 -12.75 -5.43
N MET A 64 -6.30 -12.58 -4.11
CA MET A 64 -5.31 -13.31 -3.29
C MET A 64 -5.52 -14.81 -3.36
N GLN A 65 -6.76 -15.28 -3.24
CA GLN A 65 -7.10 -16.71 -3.33
C GLN A 65 -6.74 -17.25 -4.71
N GLN A 66 -7.16 -16.59 -5.79
CA GLN A 66 -6.83 -17.00 -7.16
C GLN A 66 -5.32 -17.00 -7.42
N THR A 67 -4.60 -16.02 -6.88
CA THR A 67 -3.13 -15.97 -6.95
C THR A 67 -2.50 -17.21 -6.36
N TYR A 68 -2.91 -17.66 -5.16
CA TYR A 68 -2.34 -18.85 -4.53
C TYR A 68 -2.78 -20.15 -5.20
N VAL A 69 -4.01 -20.22 -5.69
CA VAL A 69 -4.48 -21.36 -6.48
C VAL A 69 -3.66 -21.47 -7.76
N ALA A 70 -3.51 -20.37 -8.51
CA ALA A 70 -2.72 -20.35 -9.72
C ALA A 70 -1.23 -20.68 -9.45
N ALA A 71 -0.65 -20.10 -8.38
CA ALA A 71 0.72 -20.40 -7.98
C ALA A 71 0.91 -21.88 -7.63
N TYR A 72 -0.01 -22.50 -6.90
CA TYR A 72 0.06 -23.92 -6.57
C TYR A 72 -0.08 -24.81 -7.81
N THR A 73 -1.04 -24.52 -8.67
CA THR A 73 -1.31 -25.28 -9.90
C THR A 73 -0.14 -25.21 -10.89
N HIS A 74 0.57 -24.08 -10.91
CA HIS A 74 1.70 -23.87 -11.85
C HIS A 74 3.06 -23.91 -11.16
N LEU A 75 3.13 -24.48 -9.94
CA LEU A 75 4.35 -24.47 -9.13
C LEU A 75 5.53 -25.20 -9.82
N GLU A 76 5.25 -26.23 -10.62
CA GLU A 76 6.23 -26.94 -11.44
C GLU A 76 6.90 -26.03 -12.49
N GLN A 77 6.22 -24.96 -12.93
CA GLN A 77 6.75 -24.00 -13.91
C GLN A 77 7.70 -22.99 -13.27
N PHE A 78 7.80 -22.97 -11.94
CA PHE A 78 8.78 -22.15 -11.26
C PHE A 78 10.18 -22.74 -11.44
N ALA A 79 10.86 -22.26 -12.50
CA ALA A 79 12.19 -22.77 -12.92
C ALA A 79 13.36 -22.22 -12.07
N GLY A 80 13.10 -21.39 -11.04
CA GLY A 80 14.15 -20.78 -10.23
C GLY A 80 14.99 -19.68 -10.93
N ALA A 81 14.59 -19.26 -12.13
CA ALA A 81 15.29 -18.19 -12.87
C ALA A 81 15.11 -16.81 -12.20
N ALA A 82 14.04 -16.62 -11.44
CA ALA A 82 13.77 -15.46 -10.62
C ALA A 82 13.49 -15.90 -9.19
N ARG A 83 13.49 -14.96 -8.23
CA ARG A 83 13.06 -15.25 -6.86
C ARG A 83 11.58 -15.66 -6.84
N PHE A 84 11.24 -16.63 -5.98
CA PHE A 84 9.84 -17.09 -5.85
C PHE A 84 8.87 -15.92 -5.63
N VAL A 85 9.25 -14.96 -4.79
CA VAL A 85 8.42 -13.78 -4.51
C VAL A 85 8.17 -12.90 -5.74
N THR A 86 9.12 -12.78 -6.67
CA THR A 86 8.94 -12.02 -7.92
C THR A 86 7.97 -12.75 -8.84
N TRP A 87 8.12 -14.07 -8.98
CA TRP A 87 7.22 -14.91 -9.75
C TRP A 87 5.79 -14.88 -9.21
N LEU A 88 5.60 -15.02 -7.87
CA LEU A 88 4.30 -14.95 -7.21
C LEU A 88 3.66 -13.55 -7.39
N THR A 89 4.46 -12.48 -7.29
CA THR A 89 3.98 -11.11 -7.51
C THR A 89 3.46 -10.92 -8.94
N LYS A 90 4.12 -11.51 -9.94
CA LYS A 90 3.66 -11.46 -11.34
C LYS A 90 2.29 -12.13 -11.50
N ILE A 91 2.08 -13.27 -10.85
CA ILE A 91 0.76 -13.94 -10.84
C ILE A 91 -0.29 -13.01 -10.22
N ALA A 92 -0.01 -12.43 -9.04
CA ALA A 92 -0.94 -11.53 -8.36
C ALA A 92 -1.32 -10.30 -9.21
N VAL A 93 -0.35 -9.70 -9.89
CA VAL A 93 -0.58 -8.58 -10.82
C VAL A 93 -1.50 -9.01 -11.97
N ASN A 94 -1.25 -10.18 -12.56
CA ASN A 94 -2.06 -10.68 -13.67
C ASN A 94 -3.52 -10.95 -13.25
N GLU A 95 -3.73 -11.58 -12.10
CA GLU A 95 -5.06 -11.84 -11.55
C GLU A 95 -5.79 -10.52 -11.24
N ALA A 96 -5.13 -9.58 -10.58
CA ALA A 96 -5.72 -8.27 -10.27
C ALA A 96 -6.08 -7.48 -11.54
N LEU A 97 -5.21 -7.45 -12.55
CA LEU A 97 -5.49 -6.80 -13.83
C LEU A 97 -6.62 -7.49 -14.61
N ALA A 98 -6.72 -8.82 -14.52
CA ALA A 98 -7.82 -9.56 -15.11
C ALA A 98 -9.16 -9.15 -14.46
N ARG A 99 -9.20 -9.01 -13.14
CA ARG A 99 -10.38 -8.57 -12.39
C ARG A 99 -10.80 -7.16 -12.83
N VAL A 100 -9.88 -6.20 -12.88
CA VAL A 100 -10.18 -4.82 -13.35
C VAL A 100 -10.75 -4.82 -14.78
N ARG A 101 -10.17 -5.64 -15.68
CA ARG A 101 -10.71 -5.76 -17.04
C ARG A 101 -12.12 -6.37 -17.08
N GLN A 102 -12.41 -7.32 -16.21
CA GLN A 102 -13.72 -7.94 -16.08
C GLN A 102 -14.76 -6.93 -15.57
N SER A 103 -14.45 -6.20 -14.48
CA SER A 103 -15.31 -5.16 -13.91
C SER A 103 -15.61 -4.05 -14.95
N ALA A 104 -14.59 -3.60 -15.68
CA ALA A 104 -14.76 -2.60 -16.75
C ALA A 104 -15.67 -3.09 -17.90
N ARG A 105 -15.74 -4.39 -18.18
CA ARG A 105 -16.68 -4.96 -19.16
C ARG A 105 -18.10 -4.98 -18.61
N LEU A 106 -18.28 -5.32 -17.33
CA LEU A 106 -19.60 -5.35 -16.68
C LEU A 106 -20.21 -3.96 -16.62
N VAL A 107 -19.46 -2.93 -16.24
CA VAL A 107 -19.94 -1.52 -16.21
C VAL A 107 -20.36 -1.03 -17.61
N ARG A 108 -19.76 -1.53 -18.69
CA ARG A 108 -20.21 -1.19 -20.05
C ARG A 108 -21.51 -1.86 -20.45
N ILE A 109 -21.88 -2.96 -19.77
CA ILE A 109 -23.13 -3.71 -20.05
C ILE A 109 -24.25 -3.19 -19.13
N ASP A 110 -23.95 -2.81 -17.90
CA ASP A 110 -24.89 -2.23 -16.93
C ASP A 110 -24.28 -1.00 -16.22
N PRO A 111 -24.68 0.23 -16.59
CA PRO A 111 -24.15 1.48 -16.02
C PRO A 111 -24.55 1.71 -14.54
N ASN A 112 -25.44 0.92 -13.96
CA ASN A 112 -25.98 1.13 -12.61
C ASN A 112 -25.31 0.31 -11.50
N VAL A 113 -24.16 -0.32 -11.76
CA VAL A 113 -23.39 -1.02 -10.74
C VAL A 113 -22.64 0.01 -9.87
N GLU A 114 -23.18 0.29 -8.70
CA GLU A 114 -22.51 1.10 -7.67
C GLU A 114 -21.36 0.30 -7.04
N HIS A 115 -20.15 0.81 -7.15
CA HIS A 115 -19.00 0.29 -6.39
C HIS A 115 -19.03 0.90 -5.00
N GLY A 116 -19.34 0.06 -4.00
CA GLY A 116 -19.32 0.45 -2.59
C GLY A 116 -17.91 0.85 -2.13
N GLU A 117 -17.77 2.06 -1.58
CA GLU A 117 -16.59 2.50 -0.87
C GLU A 117 -16.61 1.91 0.54
N GLU A 118 -15.99 0.76 0.75
CA GLU A 118 -15.77 0.24 2.10
C GLU A 118 -14.43 0.72 2.69
N ARG A 119 -14.55 1.19 3.93
CA ARG A 119 -13.45 1.76 4.72
C ARG A 119 -12.52 0.67 5.26
N MET A 120 -11.26 0.91 5.12
CA MET A 120 -10.11 0.11 5.54
C MET A 120 -10.08 -0.19 7.04
N ARG A 121 -9.79 -1.45 7.39
CA ARG A 121 -9.49 -1.93 8.75
C ARG A 121 -8.03 -1.64 9.14
N GLU A 122 -7.84 -1.16 10.36
CA GLU A 122 -6.53 -0.87 10.95
C GLU A 122 -5.66 -2.12 11.12
N LEU A 123 -4.44 -2.04 10.60
CA LEU A 123 -3.38 -3.00 10.92
C LEU A 123 -2.67 -2.54 12.19
N ALA A 124 -2.84 -3.31 13.27
CA ALA A 124 -2.12 -3.09 14.52
C ALA A 124 -0.64 -3.48 14.37
N THR A 125 0.26 -2.57 14.73
CA THR A 125 1.69 -2.84 14.94
C THR A 125 2.00 -2.73 16.42
N GLU A 126 2.67 -3.75 16.96
CA GLU A 126 3.11 -3.83 18.35
C GLU A 126 4.34 -2.95 18.62
N GLU A 127 4.37 -2.43 19.87
CA GLU A 127 5.48 -1.85 20.65
C GLU A 127 6.25 -0.64 20.12
N SER A 128 5.84 0.53 20.58
CA SER A 128 6.68 1.68 20.91
C SER A 128 5.84 2.81 21.53
N ASN A 129 6.49 3.81 22.18
CA ASN A 129 5.91 4.96 22.87
C ASN A 129 4.57 5.45 22.25
N PRO A 130 3.47 5.61 23.02
CA PRO A 130 2.13 5.92 22.54
C PRO A 130 2.05 7.16 21.63
N GLU A 131 2.78 8.23 21.95
CA GLU A 131 2.79 9.46 21.15
C GLU A 131 3.43 9.25 19.77
N ARG A 132 4.55 8.53 19.74
CA ARG A 132 5.25 8.20 18.50
C ARG A 132 4.44 7.23 17.64
N GLN A 133 3.71 6.31 18.26
CA GLN A 133 2.77 5.42 17.58
C GLN A 133 1.61 6.18 16.97
N ALA A 134 1.04 7.15 17.69
CA ALA A 134 -0.04 7.99 17.18
C ALA A 134 0.42 8.79 15.96
N ALA A 135 1.57 9.46 16.05
CA ALA A 135 2.15 10.21 14.93
C ALA A 135 2.46 9.32 13.72
N CYS A 136 3.02 8.12 13.93
CA CYS A 136 3.27 7.15 12.86
C CYS A 136 1.96 6.65 12.21
N ARG A 137 0.90 6.42 13.00
CA ARG A 137 -0.41 6.04 12.47
C ARG A 137 -1.05 7.15 11.64
N GLU A 138 -0.99 8.40 12.11
CA GLU A 138 -1.51 9.55 11.36
C GLU A 138 -0.74 9.75 10.04
N LEU A 139 0.58 9.65 10.07
CA LEU A 139 1.40 9.71 8.87
C LEU A 139 1.08 8.54 7.92
N GLY A 140 0.88 7.35 8.45
CA GLY A 140 0.47 6.17 7.69
C GLY A 140 -0.86 6.41 6.98
N LYS A 141 -1.88 6.90 7.70
CA LYS A 141 -3.20 7.25 7.14
C LYS A 141 -3.08 8.33 6.05
N LEU A 142 -2.26 9.37 6.28
CA LEU A 142 -2.02 10.42 5.29
C LEU A 142 -1.39 9.86 4.01
N LEU A 143 -0.40 8.98 4.14
CA LEU A 143 0.26 8.35 3.00
C LEU A 143 -0.70 7.44 2.23
N GLU A 144 -1.51 6.62 2.92
CA GLU A 144 -2.53 5.77 2.30
C GLU A 144 -3.55 6.58 1.52
N LEU A 145 -4.12 7.61 2.15
CA LEU A 145 -5.04 8.53 1.47
C LEU A 145 -4.39 9.19 0.25
N SER A 146 -3.11 9.53 0.34
CA SER A 146 -2.37 10.12 -0.77
C SER A 146 -2.14 9.13 -1.91
N ILE A 147 -1.82 7.88 -1.57
CA ILE A 147 -1.66 6.78 -2.54
C ILE A 147 -2.99 6.48 -3.25
N ASP A 148 -4.11 6.55 -2.53
CA ASP A 148 -5.44 6.30 -3.10
C ASP A 148 -5.91 7.39 -4.09
N THR A 149 -5.34 8.59 -4.04
CA THR A 149 -5.57 9.64 -5.05
C THR A 149 -4.91 9.33 -6.40
N LEU A 150 -3.94 8.42 -6.43
CA LEU A 150 -3.28 8.04 -7.67
C LEU A 150 -4.20 7.20 -8.55
N SER A 151 -4.10 7.37 -9.87
CA SER A 151 -4.69 6.42 -10.80
C SER A 151 -4.11 5.02 -10.56
N HIS A 152 -4.87 3.95 -10.84
CA HIS A 152 -4.41 2.59 -10.63
C HIS A 152 -3.04 2.30 -11.26
N GLU A 153 -2.77 2.84 -12.45
CA GLU A 153 -1.50 2.65 -13.16
C GLU A 153 -0.30 3.27 -12.42
N HIS A 154 -0.46 4.49 -11.89
CA HIS A 154 0.59 5.16 -11.12
C HIS A 154 0.77 4.51 -9.76
N ARG A 155 -0.33 4.15 -9.10
CA ARG A 155 -0.33 3.48 -7.80
C ARG A 155 0.34 2.12 -7.88
N THR A 156 0.00 1.31 -8.89
CA THR A 156 0.60 -0.02 -9.10
C THR A 156 2.11 0.09 -9.28
N VAL A 157 2.58 0.96 -10.19
CA VAL A 157 4.03 1.15 -10.39
C VAL A 157 4.70 1.64 -9.11
N PHE A 158 4.10 2.57 -8.37
CA PHE A 158 4.64 3.06 -7.11
C PHE A 158 4.77 1.94 -6.07
N VAL A 159 3.73 1.14 -5.88
CA VAL A 159 3.75 0.04 -4.91
C VAL A 159 4.79 -1.00 -5.28
N LEU A 160 4.83 -1.45 -6.53
CA LEU A 160 5.81 -2.46 -6.97
C LEU A 160 7.25 -1.97 -6.81
N ARG A 161 7.55 -0.69 -7.14
CA ARG A 161 8.90 -0.13 -7.10
C ARG A 161 9.35 0.29 -5.70
N GLU A 162 8.54 1.05 -4.99
CA GLU A 162 8.95 1.73 -3.74
C GLU A 162 8.55 0.95 -2.48
N VAL A 163 7.47 0.17 -2.53
CA VAL A 163 7.01 -0.59 -1.38
C VAL A 163 7.52 -2.04 -1.43
N GLU A 164 7.42 -2.68 -2.60
CA GLU A 164 7.83 -4.07 -2.77
C GLU A 164 9.27 -4.25 -3.24
N GLY A 165 9.92 -3.18 -3.68
CA GLY A 165 11.34 -3.15 -4.02
C GLY A 165 11.71 -3.88 -5.30
N LEU A 166 10.76 -4.09 -6.23
CA LEU A 166 11.07 -4.66 -7.54
C LEU A 166 11.96 -3.70 -8.33
N SER A 167 12.85 -4.23 -9.16
CA SER A 167 13.61 -3.45 -10.12
C SER A 167 12.71 -2.87 -11.23
N THR A 168 13.23 -1.91 -12.00
CA THR A 168 12.49 -1.36 -13.15
C THR A 168 12.17 -2.45 -14.17
N ALA A 169 13.12 -3.34 -14.44
CA ALA A 169 12.95 -4.45 -15.36
C ALA A 169 11.89 -5.45 -14.87
N GLU A 170 11.97 -5.89 -13.60
CA GLU A 170 10.95 -6.79 -13.02
C GLU A 170 9.56 -6.16 -13.03
N THR A 171 9.46 -4.85 -12.74
CA THR A 171 8.17 -4.14 -12.78
C THR A 171 7.63 -4.04 -14.20
N ALA A 172 8.48 -3.76 -15.18
CA ALA A 172 8.13 -3.72 -16.59
C ALA A 172 7.60 -5.08 -17.07
N GLU A 173 8.31 -6.15 -16.70
CA GLU A 173 7.91 -7.53 -17.01
C GLU A 173 6.58 -7.90 -16.36
N CYS A 174 6.39 -7.60 -15.06
CA CYS A 174 5.14 -7.87 -14.35
C CYS A 174 3.93 -7.16 -14.97
N LEU A 175 4.12 -5.94 -15.47
CA LEU A 175 3.03 -5.12 -16.01
C LEU A 175 2.87 -5.24 -17.54
N GLY A 176 3.79 -5.90 -18.24
CA GLY A 176 3.81 -5.99 -19.70
C GLY A 176 3.99 -4.63 -20.39
N ILE A 177 4.80 -3.73 -19.83
CA ILE A 177 5.08 -2.37 -20.34
C ILE A 177 6.59 -2.14 -20.46
N SER A 178 7.00 -1.07 -21.16
CA SER A 178 8.42 -0.75 -21.28
C SER A 178 9.00 -0.18 -19.96
N GLU A 179 10.31 -0.33 -19.78
CA GLU A 179 11.02 0.25 -18.62
C GLU A 179 10.93 1.79 -18.58
N GLU A 180 10.93 2.43 -19.75
CA GLU A 180 10.75 3.88 -19.88
C GLU A 180 9.39 4.30 -19.33
N LEU A 181 8.33 3.55 -19.65
CA LEU A 181 6.99 3.84 -19.15
C LEU A 181 6.91 3.63 -17.64
N VAL A 182 7.59 2.62 -17.08
CA VAL A 182 7.73 2.43 -15.62
C VAL A 182 8.36 3.68 -14.98
N LYS A 183 9.48 4.17 -15.52
CA LYS A 183 10.17 5.38 -15.01
C LYS A 183 9.26 6.60 -15.04
N VAL A 184 8.57 6.83 -16.16
CA VAL A 184 7.63 7.95 -16.31
C VAL A 184 6.48 7.87 -15.33
N ARG A 185 5.84 6.70 -15.20
CA ARG A 185 4.73 6.49 -14.26
C ARG A 185 5.18 6.66 -12.81
N LEU A 186 6.35 6.14 -12.45
CA LEU A 186 6.92 6.31 -11.11
C LEU A 186 7.20 7.78 -10.80
N HIS A 187 7.80 8.51 -11.73
CA HIS A 187 8.08 9.93 -11.55
C HIS A 187 6.78 10.73 -11.32
N ARG A 188 5.76 10.50 -12.14
CA ARG A 188 4.44 11.13 -11.99
C ARG A 188 3.76 10.76 -10.69
N ALA A 189 3.84 9.49 -10.27
CA ALA A 189 3.31 9.04 -8.98
C ALA A 189 3.97 9.81 -7.82
N LYS A 190 5.31 9.87 -7.80
CA LYS A 190 6.06 10.60 -6.76
C LYS A 190 5.75 12.11 -6.74
N SER A 191 5.59 12.74 -7.91
CA SER A 191 5.20 14.16 -7.99
C SER A 191 3.82 14.40 -7.36
N ARG A 192 2.81 13.62 -7.77
CA ARG A 192 1.45 13.74 -7.23
C ARG A 192 1.37 13.47 -5.73
N LEU A 193 2.08 12.45 -5.25
CA LEU A 193 2.15 12.16 -3.81
C LEU A 193 2.76 13.32 -3.04
N ARG A 194 3.86 13.90 -3.56
CA ARG A 194 4.51 15.06 -2.94
C ARG A 194 3.53 16.24 -2.87
N GLU A 195 2.89 16.59 -3.98
CA GLU A 195 1.91 17.67 -4.04
C GLU A 195 0.77 17.47 -3.02
N HIS A 196 0.22 16.26 -2.95
CA HIS A 196 -0.88 15.95 -2.05
C HIS A 196 -0.46 16.01 -0.57
N VAL A 197 0.72 15.48 -0.23
CA VAL A 197 1.26 15.53 1.13
C VAL A 197 1.57 16.98 1.53
N PHE A 198 2.25 17.76 0.66
CA PHE A 198 2.56 19.17 0.95
C PHE A 198 1.30 20.03 1.11
N ALA A 199 0.26 19.80 0.31
CA ALA A 199 -0.99 20.53 0.45
C ALA A 199 -1.66 20.30 1.82
N ARG A 200 -1.55 19.09 2.38
CA ARG A 200 -2.08 18.77 3.72
C ARG A 200 -1.19 19.26 4.85
N VAL A 201 0.12 19.05 4.74
CA VAL A 201 1.08 19.55 5.73
C VAL A 201 1.08 21.09 5.76
N GLY A 202 1.00 21.76 4.60
CA GLY A 202 0.90 23.21 4.49
C GLY A 202 -0.31 23.78 5.24
N LYS A 203 -1.48 23.16 5.12
CA LYS A 203 -2.68 23.54 5.90
C LYS A 203 -2.45 23.42 7.40
N ALA A 204 -1.93 22.26 7.86
CA ALA A 204 -1.65 22.04 9.27
C ALA A 204 -0.62 23.03 9.82
N VAL A 205 0.40 23.41 9.05
CA VAL A 205 1.38 24.42 9.44
C VAL A 205 0.74 25.80 9.54
N THR A 206 -0.15 26.16 8.60
CA THR A 206 -0.86 27.44 8.64
C THR A 206 -1.75 27.54 9.87
N GLU A 207 -2.49 26.46 10.19
CA GLU A 207 -3.32 26.37 11.39
C GLU A 207 -2.49 26.40 12.70
N ALA A 208 -1.31 25.77 12.72
CA ALA A 208 -0.42 25.77 13.88
C ALA A 208 0.18 27.14 14.20
N PHE A 209 0.30 28.02 13.21
CA PHE A 209 0.81 29.40 13.36
C PHE A 209 -0.29 30.45 13.24
N GLU A 210 -1.54 30.08 13.49
CA GLU A 210 -2.67 31.01 13.43
C GLU A 210 -2.53 32.08 14.50
N PHE A 211 -2.57 33.35 14.06
CA PHE A 211 -2.51 34.52 14.92
C PHE A 211 -3.92 34.96 15.31
N HIS A 212 -4.39 34.45 16.46
CA HIS A 212 -5.76 34.72 16.95
C HIS A 212 -6.02 36.20 17.17
N ALA A 213 -7.23 36.69 16.87
CA ALA A 213 -7.65 38.05 17.03
C ALA A 213 -7.39 38.63 18.42
N SER A 214 -7.64 37.85 19.50
CA SER A 214 -7.34 38.23 20.89
C SER A 214 -5.87 38.52 21.19
N ARG A 215 -4.94 37.90 20.41
CA ARG A 215 -3.51 38.21 20.50
C ARG A 215 -3.19 39.47 19.71
N CYS A 216 -3.86 39.69 18.59
CA CYS A 216 -3.75 40.91 17.78
C CYS A 216 -4.17 42.13 18.65
N ASP A 217 -5.34 42.07 19.28
CA ASP A 217 -5.86 43.16 20.09
C ASP A 217 -4.93 43.51 21.27
N ARG A 218 -4.37 42.52 21.95
CA ARG A 218 -3.39 42.75 23.02
C ARG A 218 -2.10 43.41 22.52
N VAL A 219 -1.59 42.99 21.37
CA VAL A 219 -0.37 43.57 20.77
C VAL A 219 -0.65 45.01 20.36
N VAL A 220 -1.79 45.27 19.72
CA VAL A 220 -2.20 46.62 19.31
C VAL A 220 -2.33 47.54 20.55
N ALA A 221 -3.06 47.13 21.58
CA ALA A 221 -3.20 47.90 22.82
C ALA A 221 -1.85 48.20 23.46
N ALA A 222 -0.98 47.20 23.59
CA ALA A 222 0.35 47.38 24.18
C ALA A 222 1.29 48.29 23.33
N VAL A 223 1.08 48.38 22.05
CA VAL A 223 1.82 49.31 21.17
C VAL A 223 1.30 50.73 21.38
N PHE A 224 -0.03 50.96 21.43
CA PHE A 224 -0.59 52.26 21.65
C PHE A 224 -0.24 52.82 23.04
N GLU A 225 -0.25 52.02 24.09
CA GLU A 225 0.23 52.42 25.43
C GLU A 225 1.69 52.96 25.44
N LYS A 226 2.51 52.54 24.46
CA LYS A 226 3.90 52.97 24.33
C LYS A 226 4.07 54.19 23.41
N ILE A 227 3.16 54.40 22.46
CA ILE A 227 3.23 55.48 21.47
C ILE A 227 2.59 56.75 22.04
N ASP A 228 1.44 56.66 22.78
CA ASP A 228 0.73 57.79 23.37
C ASP A 228 1.64 58.71 24.21
N PRO A 229 2.58 58.23 25.04
CA PRO A 229 3.52 59.10 25.74
C PRO A 229 4.53 59.82 24.84
N LEU A 230 4.84 59.23 23.67
CA LEU A 230 5.81 59.83 22.72
C LEU A 230 5.23 60.98 21.93
N ASP A 231 3.92 61.00 21.72
CA ASP A 231 3.20 62.07 21.02
C ASP A 231 2.88 63.25 21.96
N ALA A 232 2.99 63.08 23.28
CA ALA A 232 2.73 64.13 24.32
C ALA A 232 3.94 65.06 24.56
N ASP A 233 5.14 64.68 24.08
CA ASP A 233 6.39 65.47 24.23
C ASP A 233 6.79 66.23 22.96
N VAL A 234 5.91 66.38 21.95
CA VAL A 234 6.07 67.18 20.76
C VAL A 234 5.14 68.36 20.77
#